data_628f1e1befddbdf63feffb0e6dfecbc2
#
_entry.id   628f1e1befddbdf63feffb0e6dfecbc2
#
_cell.length_a   1.000
_cell.length_b   1.000
_cell.length_c   1.000
_cell.angle_alpha   90.00
_cell.angle_beta   90.00
_cell.angle_gamma   90.00
#
_symmetry.space_group_name_H-M   'P 1'
#
loop_
_entity.id
_entity.type
_entity.pdbx_description
1 polymer ?
#
loop_
_entity_poly.entity_id
_entity_poly.type
_entity_poly.pdbx_seq_one_letter_code
_entity_poly.pdbx_strand_id
1 'polypeptide(L)'
;MRKPIFAACSALMLALAVAAVVAAGPARASQRTANAAVMLQLIDHARAHRGLAPLRVHTALSRAALAHSRDMMSRHYFSHASPGGASCAGRARRAGYATSGCSSWAVSEVIGWGMGSVGTPRAVFDAWMRSAYHRSIILGRRWRDVGVGCVSGTFNGASGSWMYTVDVGRRSH
;
A
#
# COMPACT_ATOMS: atom_id res chain seq x y z
N MET A 1 -54.91 1.04 35.91
CA MET A 1 -54.38 0.33 34.72
C MET A 1 -53.46 1.29 33.94
N ARG A 2 -52.16 1.16 34.10
CA ARG A 2 -51.15 1.99 33.38
C ARG A 2 -50.48 1.08 32.37
N LYS A 3 -50.51 1.47 31.06
CA LYS A 3 -49.82 0.78 29.94
C LYS A 3 -48.36 1.23 29.90
N PRO A 4 -47.41 0.37 29.59
CA PRO A 4 -45.99 0.75 29.47
C PRO A 4 -45.68 1.38 28.10
N ILE A 5 -44.97 2.51 28.14
CA ILE A 5 -44.38 3.20 26.99
C ILE A 5 -42.89 2.86 26.98
N PHE A 6 -42.48 1.75 26.37
CA PHE A 6 -41.09 1.47 26.06
C PHE A 6 -41.00 0.53 24.87
N ALA A 7 -41.03 1.06 23.63
CA ALA A 7 -40.64 0.32 22.44
C ALA A 7 -40.50 1.26 21.21
N ALA A 8 -39.66 2.29 21.25
CA ALA A 8 -39.44 3.11 20.06
C ALA A 8 -38.00 3.63 19.87
N CYS A 9 -37.04 3.32 20.76
CA CYS A 9 -35.68 3.88 20.63
C CYS A 9 -34.62 2.97 20.03
N SER A 10 -34.86 1.66 19.90
CA SER A 10 -33.79 0.73 19.46
C SER A 10 -33.59 0.62 17.93
N ALA A 11 -34.60 0.90 17.12
CA ALA A 11 -34.54 0.73 15.67
C ALA A 11 -33.78 1.88 14.96
N LEU A 12 -33.80 3.10 15.51
CA LEU A 12 -33.18 4.28 14.90
C LEU A 12 -31.65 4.27 15.02
N MET A 13 -31.11 3.72 16.10
CA MET A 13 -29.66 3.67 16.32
C MET A 13 -28.95 2.65 15.43
N LEU A 14 -29.63 1.55 15.06
CA LEU A 14 -29.04 0.51 14.20
C LEU A 14 -28.94 0.98 12.74
N ALA A 15 -29.90 1.77 12.26
CA ALA A 15 -29.89 2.32 10.90
C ALA A 15 -28.78 3.36 10.68
N LEU A 16 -28.46 4.21 11.67
CA LEU A 16 -27.36 5.18 11.60
C LEU A 16 -25.98 4.51 11.57
N ALA A 17 -25.80 3.41 12.31
CA ALA A 17 -24.52 2.69 12.32
C ALA A 17 -24.22 1.98 10.98
N VAL A 18 -25.24 1.41 10.32
CA VAL A 18 -25.10 0.77 9.01
C VAL A 18 -24.81 1.80 7.90
N ALA A 19 -25.45 2.97 7.92
CA ALA A 19 -25.20 4.04 6.95
C ALA A 19 -23.77 4.60 7.05
N ALA A 20 -23.20 4.73 8.26
CA ALA A 20 -21.83 5.20 8.46
C ALA A 20 -20.79 4.20 7.93
N VAL A 21 -21.04 2.89 8.01
CA VAL A 21 -20.13 1.86 7.48
C VAL A 21 -20.14 1.82 5.95
N VAL A 22 -21.29 2.00 5.32
CA VAL A 22 -21.42 2.01 3.85
C VAL A 22 -20.78 3.25 3.23
N ALA A 23 -20.87 4.41 3.88
CA ALA A 23 -20.29 5.66 3.39
C ALA A 23 -18.74 5.72 3.49
N ALA A 24 -18.14 4.97 4.41
CA ALA A 24 -16.69 4.98 4.62
C ALA A 24 -15.91 4.19 3.55
N GLY A 25 -16.52 3.25 2.86
CA GLY A 25 -15.89 2.37 1.88
C GLY A 25 -15.34 3.11 0.64
N PRO A 26 -16.13 3.87 -0.10
CA PRO A 26 -15.68 4.57 -1.31
C PRO A 26 -14.68 5.68 -0.99
N ALA A 27 -14.84 6.42 0.12
CA ALA A 27 -13.90 7.45 0.53
C ALA A 27 -12.51 6.89 0.84
N ARG A 28 -12.42 5.75 1.50
CA ARG A 28 -11.15 5.06 1.78
C ARG A 28 -10.50 4.51 0.51
N ALA A 29 -11.29 4.03 -0.45
CA ALA A 29 -10.78 3.58 -1.74
C ALA A 29 -10.18 4.73 -2.54
N SER A 30 -10.85 5.89 -2.59
CA SER A 30 -10.37 7.11 -3.22
C SER A 30 -9.07 7.61 -2.57
N GLN A 31 -9.00 7.66 -1.24
CA GLN A 31 -7.79 8.09 -0.51
C GLN A 31 -6.61 7.14 -0.76
N ARG A 32 -6.83 5.81 -0.86
CA ARG A 32 -5.77 4.87 -1.24
C ARG A 32 -5.21 5.17 -2.61
N THR A 33 -6.08 5.41 -3.59
CA THR A 33 -5.66 5.75 -4.95
C THR A 33 -4.87 7.05 -4.98
N ALA A 34 -5.33 8.08 -4.27
CA ALA A 34 -4.64 9.36 -4.14
C ALA A 34 -3.26 9.20 -3.47
N ASN A 35 -3.16 8.47 -2.37
CA ASN A 35 -1.90 8.23 -1.68
C ASN A 35 -0.90 7.44 -2.53
N ALA A 36 -1.36 6.46 -3.30
CA ALA A 36 -0.51 5.72 -4.22
C ALA A 36 0.02 6.61 -5.36
N ALA A 37 -0.82 7.49 -5.89
CA ALA A 37 -0.42 8.45 -6.91
C ALA A 37 0.61 9.47 -6.38
N VAL A 38 0.40 10.02 -5.18
CA VAL A 38 1.37 10.91 -4.53
C VAL A 38 2.70 10.20 -4.29
N MET A 39 2.69 8.95 -3.82
CA MET A 39 3.90 8.16 -3.62
C MET A 39 4.69 7.99 -4.93
N LEU A 40 4.00 7.66 -6.03
CA LEU A 40 4.61 7.53 -7.35
C LEU A 40 5.24 8.85 -7.81
N GLN A 41 4.54 9.97 -7.68
CA GLN A 41 5.06 11.29 -8.02
C GLN A 41 6.33 11.64 -7.23
N LEU A 42 6.37 11.34 -5.93
CA LEU A 42 7.56 11.56 -5.09
C LEU A 42 8.76 10.72 -5.56
N ILE A 43 8.52 9.46 -5.91
CA ILE A 43 9.54 8.56 -6.45
C ILE A 43 10.08 9.10 -7.78
N ASP A 44 9.21 9.44 -8.72
CA ASP A 44 9.60 9.91 -10.05
C ASP A 44 10.33 11.27 -9.99
N HIS A 45 9.87 12.17 -9.11
CA HIS A 45 10.56 13.44 -8.85
C HIS A 45 11.99 13.22 -8.32
N ALA A 46 12.17 12.35 -7.32
CA ALA A 46 13.48 12.04 -6.78
C ALA A 46 14.40 11.36 -7.81
N ARG A 47 13.83 10.52 -8.69
CA ARG A 47 14.56 9.90 -9.80
C ARG A 47 14.98 10.93 -10.84
N ALA A 48 14.09 11.84 -11.24
CA ALA A 48 14.37 12.93 -12.17
C ALA A 48 15.52 13.82 -11.70
N HIS A 49 15.57 14.17 -10.41
CA HIS A 49 16.69 14.91 -9.80
C HIS A 49 18.04 14.18 -9.86
N ARG A 50 18.05 12.91 -10.20
CA ARG A 50 19.26 12.08 -10.39
C ARG A 50 19.48 11.70 -11.85
N GLY A 51 18.77 12.35 -12.79
CA GLY A 51 18.84 12.03 -14.21
C GLY A 51 18.39 10.61 -14.56
N LEU A 52 17.49 10.03 -13.74
CA LEU A 52 16.93 8.70 -13.96
C LEU A 52 15.57 8.81 -14.62
N ALA A 53 15.27 7.91 -15.54
CA ALA A 53 13.96 7.82 -16.16
C ALA A 53 12.87 7.52 -15.10
N PRO A 54 11.64 8.05 -15.28
CA PRO A 54 10.49 7.66 -14.47
C PRO A 54 10.22 6.16 -14.61
N LEU A 55 9.54 5.60 -13.59
CA LEU A 55 9.16 4.19 -13.60
C LEU A 55 7.76 4.03 -14.22
N ARG A 56 7.58 2.98 -15.01
CA ARG A 56 6.27 2.65 -15.59
C ARG A 56 5.44 1.87 -14.58
N VAL A 57 4.22 2.32 -14.32
CA VAL A 57 3.28 1.57 -13.46
C VAL A 57 2.97 0.22 -14.11
N HIS A 58 3.18 -0.85 -13.35
CA HIS A 58 2.89 -2.22 -13.78
C HIS A 58 1.79 -2.84 -12.92
N THR A 59 0.68 -3.22 -13.55
CA THR A 59 -0.52 -3.72 -12.85
C THR A 59 -0.22 -4.91 -11.93
N ALA A 60 0.63 -5.86 -12.37
CA ALA A 60 0.98 -7.01 -11.55
C ALA A 60 1.77 -6.61 -10.29
N LEU A 61 2.73 -5.67 -10.40
CA LEU A 61 3.44 -5.13 -9.23
C LEU A 61 2.49 -4.37 -8.30
N SER A 62 1.58 -3.55 -8.85
CA SER A 62 0.59 -2.84 -8.03
C SER A 62 -0.33 -3.81 -7.27
N ARG A 63 -0.75 -4.91 -7.91
CA ARG A 63 -1.53 -5.97 -7.24
C ARG A 63 -0.73 -6.65 -6.13
N ALA A 64 0.54 -7.00 -6.38
CA ALA A 64 1.41 -7.62 -5.39
C ALA A 64 1.64 -6.71 -4.19
N ALA A 65 2.00 -5.45 -4.43
CA ALA A 65 2.23 -4.44 -3.41
C ALA A 65 0.97 -4.17 -2.56
N LEU A 66 -0.20 -4.02 -3.21
CA LEU A 66 -1.46 -3.81 -2.49
C LEU A 66 -1.85 -5.04 -1.65
N ALA A 67 -1.69 -6.24 -2.19
CA ALA A 67 -1.97 -7.47 -1.45
C ALA A 67 -1.06 -7.60 -0.22
N HIS A 68 0.23 -7.25 -0.35
CA HIS A 68 1.17 -7.29 0.77
C HIS A 68 0.86 -6.25 1.84
N SER A 69 0.54 -4.99 1.45
CA SER A 69 0.11 -3.97 2.41
C SER A 69 -1.16 -4.39 3.18
N ARG A 70 -2.12 -5.05 2.50
CA ARG A 70 -3.32 -5.59 3.14
C ARG A 70 -2.99 -6.73 4.11
N ASP A 71 -2.12 -7.64 3.70
CA ASP A 71 -1.70 -8.78 4.52
C ASP A 71 -1.00 -8.31 5.80
N MET A 72 -0.03 -7.39 5.69
CA MET A 72 0.63 -6.77 6.83
C MET A 72 -0.35 -6.08 7.78
N MET A 73 -1.28 -5.29 7.23
CA MET A 73 -2.28 -4.56 8.03
C MET A 73 -3.24 -5.50 8.74
N SER A 74 -3.78 -6.51 8.05
CA SER A 74 -4.81 -7.39 8.59
C SER A 74 -4.27 -8.44 9.56
N ARG A 75 -3.03 -8.85 9.38
CA ARG A 75 -2.38 -9.89 10.22
C ARG A 75 -1.39 -9.30 11.23
N HIS A 76 -1.32 -7.98 11.34
CA HIS A 76 -0.52 -7.24 12.32
C HIS A 76 0.96 -7.65 12.33
N TYR A 77 1.59 -7.73 11.14
CA TYR A 77 3.04 -7.90 11.01
C TYR A 77 3.66 -6.83 10.11
N PHE A 78 4.96 -6.60 10.24
CA PHE A 78 5.73 -5.69 9.39
C PHE A 78 7.01 -6.38 8.94
N SER A 79 7.02 -6.93 7.74
CA SER A 79 8.15 -7.70 7.20
C SER A 79 8.07 -7.80 5.67
N HIS A 80 9.21 -7.88 5.00
CA HIS A 80 9.30 -8.17 3.57
C HIS A 80 8.83 -9.58 3.21
N ALA A 81 8.97 -10.55 4.12
CA ALA A 81 8.43 -11.89 3.96
C ALA A 81 7.02 -11.97 4.55
N SER A 82 6.07 -12.54 3.82
CA SER A 82 4.76 -12.90 4.37
C SER A 82 4.91 -14.05 5.37
N PRO A 83 4.05 -14.19 6.39
CA PRO A 83 4.13 -15.29 7.37
C PRO A 83 4.14 -16.69 6.76
N GLY A 84 3.64 -16.87 5.54
CA GLY A 84 3.74 -18.11 4.76
C GLY A 84 5.04 -18.22 3.93
N GLY A 85 6.09 -17.43 4.22
CA GLY A 85 7.40 -17.49 3.55
C GLY A 85 7.48 -16.82 2.17
N ALA A 86 6.41 -16.20 1.69
CA ALA A 86 6.43 -15.58 0.37
C ALA A 86 7.26 -14.28 0.37
N SER A 87 8.33 -14.24 -0.43
CA SER A 87 9.13 -13.05 -0.73
C SER A 87 8.42 -12.09 -1.69
N CYS A 88 8.92 -10.86 -1.83
CA CYS A 88 8.42 -9.90 -2.83
C CYS A 88 8.48 -10.51 -4.26
N ALA A 89 9.54 -11.23 -4.60
CA ALA A 89 9.65 -11.94 -5.88
C ALA A 89 8.55 -13.01 -6.04
N GLY A 90 8.28 -13.78 -5.00
CA GLY A 90 7.21 -14.78 -5.01
C GLY A 90 5.83 -14.14 -5.18
N ARG A 91 5.57 -13.01 -4.54
CA ARG A 91 4.31 -12.25 -4.69
C ARG A 91 4.17 -11.65 -6.10
N ALA A 92 5.23 -11.01 -6.61
CA ALA A 92 5.26 -10.43 -7.96
C ALA A 92 4.99 -11.50 -9.03
N ARG A 93 5.62 -12.68 -8.91
CA ARG A 93 5.40 -13.82 -9.82
C ARG A 93 3.95 -14.31 -9.78
N ARG A 94 3.40 -14.55 -8.59
CA ARG A 94 1.98 -14.95 -8.43
C ARG A 94 1.01 -13.91 -9.00
N ALA A 95 1.36 -12.63 -8.92
CA ALA A 95 0.58 -11.56 -9.52
C ALA A 95 0.74 -11.46 -11.05
N GLY A 96 1.61 -12.26 -11.68
CA GLY A 96 1.82 -12.30 -13.13
C GLY A 96 2.88 -11.29 -13.63
N TYR A 97 3.82 -10.85 -12.78
CA TYR A 97 4.88 -9.94 -13.22
C TYR A 97 5.90 -10.65 -14.12
N ALA A 98 6.27 -11.88 -13.80
CA ALA A 98 7.11 -12.73 -14.65
C ALA A 98 6.20 -13.74 -15.35
N THR A 99 5.99 -13.55 -16.66
CA THR A 99 5.20 -14.43 -17.52
C THR A 99 6.09 -15.21 -18.47
N SER A 100 5.52 -16.19 -19.19
CA SER A 100 6.20 -16.88 -20.29
C SER A 100 6.73 -15.87 -21.34
N GLY A 101 7.94 -16.07 -21.84
CA GLY A 101 8.62 -15.14 -22.77
C GLY A 101 9.51 -14.10 -22.08
N CYS A 102 9.54 -14.05 -20.75
CA CYS A 102 10.49 -13.23 -20.01
C CYS A 102 11.80 -14.03 -19.80
N SER A 103 12.90 -13.59 -20.43
CA SER A 103 14.20 -14.26 -20.31
C SER A 103 14.88 -14.01 -18.96
N SER A 104 14.66 -12.84 -18.38
CA SER A 104 15.11 -12.52 -17.03
C SER A 104 14.25 -11.45 -16.39
N TRP A 105 14.18 -11.46 -15.06
CA TRP A 105 13.48 -10.44 -14.28
C TRP A 105 14.06 -10.29 -12.88
N ALA A 106 13.84 -9.15 -12.29
CA ALA A 106 14.18 -8.89 -10.90
C ALA A 106 13.19 -7.91 -10.30
N VAL A 107 12.98 -8.03 -9.01
CA VAL A 107 12.19 -7.09 -8.19
C VAL A 107 12.93 -6.74 -6.92
N SER A 108 12.59 -5.60 -6.35
CA SER A 108 12.97 -5.20 -5.02
C SER A 108 11.80 -4.45 -4.38
N GLU A 109 11.81 -4.34 -3.06
CA GLU A 109 10.68 -3.82 -2.31
C GLU A 109 11.14 -2.84 -1.24
N VAL A 110 10.36 -1.79 -1.03
CA VAL A 110 10.40 -0.96 0.18
C VAL A 110 9.03 -0.98 0.84
N ILE A 111 8.99 -1.10 2.16
CA ILE A 111 7.78 -1.07 2.97
C ILE A 111 7.89 0.04 4.01
N GLY A 112 6.76 0.59 4.42
CA GLY A 112 6.70 1.62 5.45
C GLY A 112 5.29 1.74 6.02
N TRP A 113 5.21 2.22 7.25
CA TRP A 113 3.93 2.51 7.86
C TRP A 113 4.04 3.72 8.79
N GLY A 114 2.90 4.32 9.11
CA GLY A 114 2.79 5.40 10.08
C GLY A 114 1.35 5.81 10.30
N MET A 115 1.11 6.66 11.28
CA MET A 115 -0.20 7.23 11.58
C MET A 115 -0.13 8.77 11.63
N GLY A 116 -1.27 9.42 11.44
CA GLY A 116 -1.34 10.88 11.47
C GLY A 116 -0.36 11.51 10.46
N SER A 117 0.37 12.52 10.88
CA SER A 117 1.32 13.25 10.03
C SER A 117 2.47 12.38 9.52
N VAL A 118 2.95 11.40 10.30
CA VAL A 118 4.04 10.49 9.89
C VAL A 118 3.55 9.33 9.01
N GLY A 119 2.23 9.13 8.88
CA GLY A 119 1.62 8.16 7.98
C GLY A 119 1.30 8.70 6.59
N THR A 120 1.60 9.97 6.30
CA THR A 120 1.40 10.53 4.96
C THR A 120 2.39 9.94 3.94
N PRO A 121 2.04 9.86 2.63
CA PRO A 121 2.96 9.40 1.60
C PRO A 121 4.30 10.14 1.64
N ARG A 122 4.25 11.46 1.85
CA ARG A 122 5.45 12.31 1.94
C ARG A 122 6.34 11.93 3.12
N ALA A 123 5.78 11.78 4.31
CA ALA A 123 6.57 11.45 5.50
C ALA A 123 7.23 10.06 5.40
N VAL A 124 6.50 9.06 4.89
CA VAL A 124 7.02 7.71 4.66
C VAL A 124 8.11 7.72 3.59
N PHE A 125 7.89 8.42 2.47
CA PHE A 125 8.89 8.60 1.43
C PHE A 125 10.16 9.27 1.95
N ASP A 126 10.05 10.35 2.73
CA ASP A 126 11.20 11.06 3.31
C ASP A 126 11.98 10.16 4.28
N ALA A 127 11.28 9.28 5.02
CA ALA A 127 11.93 8.28 5.88
C ALA A 127 12.75 7.27 5.04
N TRP A 128 12.20 6.79 3.92
CA TRP A 128 12.95 5.93 2.99
C TRP A 128 14.17 6.65 2.39
N MET A 129 14.02 7.92 2.02
CA MET A 129 15.13 8.68 1.42
C MET A 129 16.25 9.00 2.42
N ARG A 130 15.98 9.03 3.72
CA ARG A 130 17.01 9.12 4.77
C ARG A 130 17.78 7.82 4.97
N SER A 131 17.18 6.67 4.67
CA SER A 131 17.85 5.37 4.74
C SER A 131 18.65 5.10 3.47
N ALA A 132 19.96 4.88 3.59
CA ALA A 132 20.82 4.56 2.45
C ALA A 132 20.34 3.32 1.71
N TYR A 133 19.87 2.30 2.43
CA TYR A 133 19.35 1.06 1.86
C TYR A 133 18.08 1.30 1.03
N HIS A 134 17.03 1.90 1.61
CA HIS A 134 15.77 2.17 0.89
C HIS A 134 16.00 3.13 -0.29
N ARG A 135 16.80 4.17 -0.09
CA ARG A 135 17.16 5.11 -1.15
C ARG A 135 17.84 4.42 -2.34
N SER A 136 18.74 3.46 -2.07
CA SER A 136 19.41 2.70 -3.15
C SER A 136 18.44 1.86 -3.98
N ILE A 137 17.37 1.36 -3.38
CA ILE A 137 16.30 0.65 -4.09
C ILE A 137 15.52 1.64 -4.96
N ILE A 138 15.00 2.74 -4.38
CA ILE A 138 14.17 3.73 -5.09
C ILE A 138 14.92 4.35 -6.28
N LEU A 139 16.22 4.65 -6.12
CA LEU A 139 17.07 5.28 -7.12
C LEU A 139 17.84 4.28 -7.98
N GLY A 140 17.54 3.00 -7.92
CA GLY A 140 18.23 1.99 -8.73
C GLY A 140 18.07 2.24 -10.23
N ARG A 141 19.19 2.37 -10.96
CA ARG A 141 19.21 2.65 -12.40
C ARG A 141 18.62 1.54 -13.26
N ARG A 142 18.66 0.31 -12.74
CA ARG A 142 18.17 -0.89 -13.43
C ARG A 142 16.66 -1.01 -13.49
N TRP A 143 15.93 -0.33 -12.62
CA TRP A 143 14.48 -0.45 -12.53
C TRP A 143 13.79 0.24 -13.70
N ARG A 144 12.68 -0.35 -14.14
CA ARG A 144 11.85 0.13 -15.25
C ARG A 144 10.38 0.21 -14.87
N ASP A 145 9.95 -0.70 -14.00
CA ASP A 145 8.54 -0.87 -13.61
C ASP A 145 8.37 -0.61 -12.11
N VAL A 146 7.19 -0.17 -11.72
CA VAL A 146 6.81 0.07 -10.33
C VAL A 146 5.38 -0.37 -10.06
N GLY A 147 5.13 -0.84 -8.85
CA GLY A 147 3.80 -1.00 -8.29
C GLY A 147 3.74 -0.37 -6.89
N VAL A 148 2.70 0.40 -6.64
CA VAL A 148 2.46 1.01 -5.32
C VAL A 148 1.17 0.45 -4.75
N GLY A 149 1.24 -0.04 -3.52
CA GLY A 149 0.10 -0.48 -2.74
C GLY A 149 0.08 0.22 -1.38
N CYS A 150 -1.08 0.76 -1.00
CA CYS A 150 -1.25 1.29 0.35
C CYS A 150 -2.66 1.01 0.87
N VAL A 151 -2.78 0.88 2.18
CA VAL A 151 -4.05 0.67 2.87
C VAL A 151 -4.05 1.40 4.20
N SER A 152 -5.23 1.78 4.66
CA SER A 152 -5.42 2.31 6.01
C SER A 152 -6.15 1.30 6.90
N GLY A 153 -5.87 1.35 8.20
CA GLY A 153 -6.48 0.47 9.17
C GLY A 153 -5.99 0.75 10.58
N THR A 154 -6.16 -0.22 11.47
CA THR A 154 -5.54 -0.24 12.79
C THR A 154 -4.31 -1.15 12.74
N PHE A 155 -3.15 -0.63 13.14
CA PHE A 155 -1.91 -1.37 13.20
C PHE A 155 -1.20 -1.12 14.53
N ASN A 156 -0.81 -2.19 15.23
CA ASN A 156 -0.21 -2.11 16.57
C ASN A 156 -1.00 -1.21 17.55
N GLY A 157 -2.34 -1.32 17.54
CA GLY A 157 -3.23 -0.53 18.39
C GLY A 157 -3.49 0.90 17.89
N ALA A 158 -2.77 1.38 16.88
CA ALA A 158 -2.91 2.72 16.33
C ALA A 158 -3.95 2.75 15.19
N SER A 159 -5.13 3.32 15.44
CA SER A 159 -6.16 3.52 14.41
C SER A 159 -5.74 4.63 13.44
N GLY A 160 -6.21 4.55 12.19
CA GLY A 160 -5.83 5.52 11.15
C GLY A 160 -4.41 5.37 10.64
N SER A 161 -3.74 4.25 10.94
CA SER A 161 -2.45 3.91 10.36
C SER A 161 -2.54 3.67 8.86
N TRP A 162 -1.49 4.07 8.14
CA TRP A 162 -1.28 3.75 6.74
C TRP A 162 -0.10 2.79 6.59
N MET A 163 -0.29 1.76 5.78
CA MET A 163 0.73 0.79 5.38
C MET A 163 1.02 0.93 3.90
N TYR A 164 2.30 1.00 3.53
CA TYR A 164 2.76 1.19 2.16
C TYR A 164 3.70 0.06 1.77
N THR A 165 3.54 -0.40 0.54
CA THR A 165 4.50 -1.27 -0.16
C THR A 165 4.77 -0.67 -1.53
N VAL A 166 6.03 -0.58 -1.91
CA VAL A 166 6.46 -0.22 -3.27
C VAL A 166 7.35 -1.34 -3.79
N ASP A 167 6.89 -2.00 -4.84
CA ASP A 167 7.65 -2.97 -5.60
C ASP A 167 8.24 -2.30 -6.84
N VAL A 168 9.56 -2.35 -7.02
CA VAL A 168 10.24 -1.92 -8.25
C VAL A 168 10.74 -3.14 -9.00
N GLY A 169 10.71 -3.08 -10.33
CA GLY A 169 11.04 -4.24 -11.14
C GLY A 169 11.72 -3.92 -12.47
N ARG A 170 12.34 -4.95 -13.05
CA ARG A 170 12.81 -4.99 -14.44
C ARG A 170 12.53 -6.34 -15.06
N ARG A 171 12.28 -6.36 -16.36
CA ARG A 171 12.12 -7.55 -17.18
C ARG A 171 12.90 -7.39 -18.48
N SER A 172 13.41 -8.50 -18.99
CA SER A 172 14.00 -8.62 -20.34
C SER A 172 13.23 -9.70 -21.11
N HIS A 173 13.01 -9.48 -22.37
CA HIS A 173 12.33 -10.39 -23.30
C HIS A 173 13.31 -10.89 -24.36
#